data_5826d765b8a9e73e402d8a3ef51207d1
#
_entry.id   5826d765b8a9e73e402d8a3ef51207d1
#
_cell.length_a   1.000
_cell.length_b   1.000
_cell.length_c   1.000
_cell.angle_alpha   90.00
_cell.angle_beta   90.00
_cell.angle_gamma   90.00
#
_symmetry.space_group_name_H-M   'P 1'
#
loop_
_entity.id
_entity.type
_entity.pdbx_description
1 polymer ?
#
loop_
_entity_poly.entity_id
_entity_poly.type
_entity_poly.pdbx_seq_one_letter_code
_entity_poly.pdbx_strand_id
1 'polypeptide(L)'
;MNMTKRYESPLSSRYASEYMLHLFSADHRYQTWRRLWVALAKAEKHLGIPISAEQIAQLEEKIEEIDYEFIGERERQVRHDVMAHVHAYGVAAPKAAGIIHLGATSCYVTDNADLIIYRDGLRHLRNEILKVINHLSRFAKKYQDLPTLGYTHYQPAQLVTVGKRATLWIQDLMFDMEELDFVLENLKFLGCRGTVGTEASFLELFEGDSGKVDEMNRFLCKLFDFEECFDVCGQTYPRKVDARILNCLSSIAQSCYRMANDIRLLQHDRQLEEPFEADQIGSSAMAYKRNPMRCERICSLARYLMTDAINAPLTASVQWLERTLDDSANRRISMPEGFLCADAILRLAQNVTDGLQVHEKMIEKAVKEYLPLIATENLLMEAVKRGGDRQKLHEIIRKCSMEEIKKMRNGEEWDLLSKLAKEKAFGLTKEEIQNLLEPSLYIGRCPEQVESLINKLSPYLKDIDTTPVQIEI
;
A
#
# COMPACT_ATOMS: atom_id res chain seq x y z
N MET A 1 15.16 -27.87 14.41
CA MET A 1 16.36 -27.02 14.41
C MET A 1 16.06 -25.75 15.19
N ASN A 2 16.93 -25.29 16.11
CA ASN A 2 16.62 -24.16 16.99
C ASN A 2 16.61 -22.85 16.16
N MET A 3 15.43 -22.24 15.91
CA MET A 3 15.23 -21.05 15.06
C MET A 3 16.11 -19.87 15.52
N THR A 4 16.37 -19.74 16.82
CA THR A 4 17.18 -18.64 17.39
C THR A 4 18.67 -18.64 16.99
N LYS A 5 19.15 -19.66 16.29
CA LYS A 5 20.56 -19.77 15.83
C LYS A 5 20.76 -19.41 14.36
N ARG A 6 19.72 -18.94 13.67
CA ARG A 6 19.78 -18.56 12.25
C ARG A 6 19.26 -17.14 12.09
N TYR A 7 19.78 -16.45 11.09
CA TYR A 7 19.20 -15.17 10.68
C TYR A 7 17.79 -15.38 10.13
N GLU A 8 16.87 -14.55 10.57
CA GLU A 8 15.51 -14.45 10.09
C GLU A 8 15.20 -12.99 9.76
N SER A 9 14.51 -12.74 8.65
CA SER A 9 14.11 -11.38 8.26
C SER A 9 13.11 -10.80 9.27
N PRO A 10 13.30 -9.56 9.75
CA PRO A 10 12.29 -8.90 10.57
C PRO A 10 10.92 -8.75 9.88
N LEU A 11 10.86 -8.78 8.55
CA LEU A 11 9.58 -8.80 7.83
C LEU A 11 8.78 -10.07 8.16
N SER A 12 9.45 -11.22 8.24
CA SER A 12 8.78 -12.50 8.57
C SER A 12 8.55 -12.70 10.06
N SER A 13 9.50 -12.27 10.92
CA SER A 13 9.42 -12.56 12.35
C SER A 13 8.64 -11.53 13.17
N ARG A 14 8.32 -10.34 12.59
CA ARG A 14 7.75 -9.24 13.38
C ARG A 14 6.66 -8.42 12.68
N TYR A 15 6.67 -8.28 11.35
CA TYR A 15 5.93 -7.18 10.74
C TYR A 15 4.80 -7.63 9.82
N ALA A 16 5.05 -8.59 8.92
CA ALA A 16 4.06 -9.04 7.95
C ALA A 16 2.95 -9.89 8.60
N SER A 17 1.79 -9.97 7.95
CA SER A 17 0.68 -10.81 8.38
C SER A 17 0.94 -12.30 8.12
N GLU A 18 0.31 -13.17 8.92
CA GLU A 18 0.31 -14.60 8.70
C GLU A 18 -0.21 -14.98 7.30
N TYR A 19 -1.19 -14.23 6.79
CA TYR A 19 -1.70 -14.43 5.43
C TYR A 19 -0.59 -14.24 4.39
N MET A 20 0.13 -13.12 4.45
CA MET A 20 1.17 -12.80 3.49
C MET A 20 2.38 -13.73 3.63
N LEU A 21 2.72 -14.12 4.86
CA LEU A 21 3.76 -15.11 5.14
C LEU A 21 3.40 -16.47 4.55
N HIS A 22 2.15 -16.93 4.71
CA HIS A 22 1.67 -18.16 4.10
C HIS A 22 1.68 -18.09 2.57
N LEU A 23 1.20 -16.98 1.99
CA LEU A 23 1.11 -16.79 0.54
C LEU A 23 2.48 -16.94 -0.16
N PHE A 24 3.56 -16.46 0.47
CA PHE A 24 4.94 -16.58 -0.04
C PHE A 24 5.71 -17.79 0.53
N SER A 25 5.05 -18.66 1.30
CA SER A 25 5.69 -19.86 1.85
C SER A 25 6.07 -20.88 0.78
N ALA A 26 7.01 -21.76 1.13
CA ALA A 26 7.39 -22.88 0.29
C ALA A 26 6.19 -23.83 0.04
N ASP A 27 5.39 -24.11 1.07
CA ASP A 27 4.21 -24.96 0.98
C ASP A 27 3.22 -24.41 -0.06
N HIS A 28 2.82 -23.17 0.06
CA HIS A 28 1.87 -22.54 -0.87
C HIS A 28 2.39 -22.53 -2.32
N ARG A 29 3.67 -22.21 -2.50
CA ARG A 29 4.32 -22.21 -3.82
C ARG A 29 4.30 -23.58 -4.46
N TYR A 30 4.74 -24.61 -3.76
CA TYR A 30 4.86 -25.95 -4.33
C TYR A 30 3.52 -26.66 -4.47
N GLN A 31 2.56 -26.39 -3.60
CA GLN A 31 1.18 -26.81 -3.81
C GLN A 31 0.59 -26.15 -5.07
N THR A 32 0.90 -24.88 -5.33
CA THR A 32 0.48 -24.19 -6.55
C THR A 32 1.11 -24.81 -7.79
N TRP A 33 2.39 -25.24 -7.74
CA TRP A 33 3.00 -26.01 -8.84
C TRP A 33 2.23 -27.31 -9.10
N ARG A 34 1.86 -28.05 -8.05
CA ARG A 34 1.09 -29.27 -8.19
C ARG A 34 -0.31 -29.03 -8.76
N ARG A 35 -0.99 -27.95 -8.33
CA ARG A 35 -2.27 -27.53 -8.93
C ARG A 35 -2.12 -27.22 -10.42
N LEU A 36 -1.02 -26.58 -10.82
CA LEU A 36 -0.72 -26.32 -12.24
C LEU A 36 -0.49 -27.60 -13.03
N TRP A 37 0.21 -28.60 -12.50
CA TRP A 37 0.35 -29.90 -13.17
C TRP A 37 -0.98 -30.66 -13.26
N VAL A 38 -1.82 -30.61 -12.24
CA VAL A 38 -3.19 -31.16 -12.30
C VAL A 38 -4.00 -30.47 -13.40
N ALA A 39 -3.93 -29.16 -13.46
CA ALA A 39 -4.65 -28.37 -14.46
C ALA A 39 -4.17 -28.66 -15.89
N LEU A 40 -2.86 -28.80 -16.09
CA LEU A 40 -2.28 -29.21 -17.37
C LEU A 40 -2.84 -30.56 -17.81
N ALA A 41 -2.76 -31.59 -16.95
CA ALA A 41 -3.27 -32.94 -17.24
C ALA A 41 -4.78 -32.93 -17.55
N LYS A 42 -5.57 -32.07 -16.86
CA LYS A 42 -7.00 -31.88 -17.16
C LYS A 42 -7.22 -31.27 -18.54
N ALA A 43 -6.45 -30.23 -18.88
CA ALA A 43 -6.54 -29.56 -20.17
C ALA A 43 -6.14 -30.50 -21.31
N GLU A 44 -5.04 -31.23 -21.17
CA GLU A 44 -4.57 -32.21 -22.15
C GLU A 44 -5.58 -33.35 -22.35
N LYS A 45 -6.16 -33.87 -21.28
CA LYS A 45 -7.24 -34.88 -21.35
C LYS A 45 -8.46 -34.33 -22.08
N HIS A 46 -8.90 -33.10 -21.76
CA HIS A 46 -10.03 -32.45 -22.41
C HIS A 46 -9.84 -32.33 -23.93
N LEU A 47 -8.60 -32.14 -24.37
CA LEU A 47 -8.22 -31.95 -25.75
C LEU A 47 -7.85 -33.30 -26.47
N GLY A 48 -8.05 -34.42 -25.82
CA GLY A 48 -7.94 -35.75 -26.42
C GLY A 48 -6.66 -36.49 -26.18
N ILE A 49 -5.76 -36.00 -25.33
CA ILE A 49 -4.58 -36.80 -24.89
C ILE A 49 -5.06 -37.93 -23.98
N PRO A 50 -4.52 -39.16 -24.15
CA PRO A 50 -4.99 -40.36 -23.44
C PRO A 50 -4.56 -40.38 -21.97
N ILE A 51 -5.10 -39.45 -21.18
CA ILE A 51 -4.92 -39.37 -19.74
C ILE A 51 -6.18 -39.91 -19.04
N SER A 52 -6.00 -40.88 -18.13
CA SER A 52 -7.11 -41.48 -17.42
C SER A 52 -7.65 -40.58 -16.28
N ALA A 53 -8.92 -40.79 -15.90
CA ALA A 53 -9.49 -40.14 -14.74
C ALA A 53 -8.78 -40.52 -13.43
N GLU A 54 -8.29 -41.76 -13.34
CA GLU A 54 -7.57 -42.24 -12.19
C GLU A 54 -6.21 -41.54 -11.98
N GLN A 55 -5.50 -41.27 -13.09
CA GLN A 55 -4.24 -40.51 -13.04
C GLN A 55 -4.47 -39.09 -12.48
N ILE A 56 -5.51 -38.37 -12.98
CA ILE A 56 -5.84 -37.05 -12.49
C ILE A 56 -6.25 -37.09 -11.01
N ALA A 57 -7.12 -38.03 -10.63
CA ALA A 57 -7.57 -38.16 -9.25
C ALA A 57 -6.40 -38.40 -8.28
N GLN A 58 -5.41 -39.23 -8.69
CA GLN A 58 -4.21 -39.46 -7.88
C GLN A 58 -3.35 -38.19 -7.73
N LEU A 59 -3.21 -37.38 -8.79
CA LEU A 59 -2.52 -36.12 -8.70
C LEU A 59 -3.26 -35.17 -7.73
N GLU A 60 -4.57 -35.05 -7.85
CA GLU A 60 -5.39 -34.16 -6.97
C GLU A 60 -5.26 -34.56 -5.50
N GLU A 61 -5.33 -35.88 -5.19
CA GLU A 61 -5.18 -36.38 -3.81
C GLU A 61 -3.85 -36.00 -3.18
N LYS A 62 -2.78 -35.92 -3.99
CA LYS A 62 -1.40 -35.72 -3.53
C LYS A 62 -0.87 -34.29 -3.64
N ILE A 63 -1.73 -33.29 -3.82
CA ILE A 63 -1.32 -31.86 -3.94
C ILE A 63 -0.55 -31.41 -2.69
N GLU A 64 -1.03 -31.75 -1.52
CA GLU A 64 -0.50 -31.25 -0.23
C GLU A 64 0.60 -32.15 0.36
N GLU A 65 0.77 -33.37 -0.12
CA GLU A 65 1.79 -34.32 0.38
C GLU A 65 3.17 -34.03 -0.22
N ILE A 66 3.89 -33.03 0.32
CA ILE A 66 5.21 -32.61 -0.18
C ILE A 66 6.31 -33.22 0.69
N ASP A 67 7.12 -34.12 0.14
CA ASP A 67 8.29 -34.67 0.80
C ASP A 67 9.53 -33.79 0.53
N TYR A 68 9.79 -32.84 1.43
CA TYR A 68 10.91 -31.92 1.32
C TYR A 68 12.28 -32.57 1.45
N GLU A 69 12.38 -33.67 2.19
CA GLU A 69 13.63 -34.40 2.36
C GLU A 69 14.02 -35.08 1.04
N PHE A 70 13.11 -35.82 0.44
CA PHE A 70 13.30 -36.45 -0.88
C PHE A 70 13.61 -35.39 -1.96
N ILE A 71 12.85 -34.30 -2.00
CA ILE A 71 13.08 -33.22 -2.97
C ILE A 71 14.47 -32.64 -2.82
N GLY A 72 14.91 -32.32 -1.58
CA GLY A 72 16.24 -31.78 -1.33
C GLY A 72 17.38 -32.73 -1.71
N GLU A 73 17.22 -34.02 -1.49
CA GLU A 73 18.19 -35.04 -1.95
C GLU A 73 18.22 -35.14 -3.47
N ARG A 74 17.03 -35.17 -4.10
CA ARG A 74 16.90 -35.27 -5.54
C ARG A 74 17.46 -34.05 -6.26
N GLU A 75 17.19 -32.83 -5.75
CA GLU A 75 17.73 -31.59 -6.30
C GLU A 75 19.27 -31.58 -6.25
N ARG A 76 19.88 -32.04 -5.16
CA ARG A 76 21.35 -32.18 -5.09
C ARG A 76 21.92 -33.09 -6.16
N GLN A 77 21.17 -34.11 -6.55
CA GLN A 77 21.59 -35.07 -7.59
C GLN A 77 21.43 -34.50 -9.00
N VAL A 78 20.23 -33.99 -9.32
CA VAL A 78 19.88 -33.54 -10.68
C VAL A 78 20.20 -32.07 -10.95
N ARG A 79 20.51 -31.29 -9.93
CA ARG A 79 20.81 -29.83 -10.00
C ARG A 79 19.72 -29.03 -10.68
N HIS A 80 18.45 -29.42 -10.45
CA HIS A 80 17.27 -28.79 -11.05
C HIS A 80 16.08 -28.96 -10.13
N ASP A 81 15.57 -27.81 -9.58
CA ASP A 81 14.50 -27.76 -8.61
C ASP A 81 13.17 -28.32 -9.16
N VAL A 82 12.68 -27.82 -10.29
CA VAL A 82 11.40 -28.30 -10.87
C VAL A 82 11.43 -29.80 -11.18
N MET A 83 12.53 -30.31 -11.70
CA MET A 83 12.65 -31.77 -11.97
C MET A 83 12.71 -32.61 -10.69
N ALA A 84 13.29 -32.07 -9.61
CA ALA A 84 13.23 -32.75 -8.31
C ALA A 84 11.78 -32.86 -7.81
N HIS A 85 10.99 -31.80 -7.97
CA HIS A 85 9.55 -31.79 -7.64
C HIS A 85 8.72 -32.71 -8.55
N VAL A 86 9.00 -32.77 -9.86
CA VAL A 86 8.35 -33.71 -10.79
C VAL A 86 8.59 -35.17 -10.34
N HIS A 87 9.84 -35.51 -9.99
CA HIS A 87 10.18 -36.85 -9.50
C HIS A 87 9.48 -37.17 -8.17
N ALA A 88 9.48 -36.23 -7.21
CA ALA A 88 8.81 -36.40 -5.92
C ALA A 88 7.29 -36.58 -6.09
N TYR A 89 6.70 -35.82 -7.00
CA TYR A 89 5.27 -35.93 -7.29
C TYR A 89 4.95 -37.26 -7.99
N GLY A 90 5.82 -37.73 -8.88
CA GLY A 90 5.71 -39.04 -9.51
C GLY A 90 5.82 -40.21 -8.51
N VAL A 91 6.63 -40.07 -7.47
CA VAL A 91 6.71 -41.06 -6.37
C VAL A 91 5.40 -41.04 -5.56
N ALA A 92 4.86 -39.90 -5.24
CA ALA A 92 3.59 -39.76 -4.53
C ALA A 92 2.37 -40.21 -5.36
N ALA A 93 2.43 -40.04 -6.69
CA ALA A 93 1.37 -40.37 -7.64
C ALA A 93 1.88 -41.29 -8.76
N PRO A 94 2.24 -42.56 -8.47
CA PRO A 94 2.93 -43.46 -9.41
C PRO A 94 2.16 -43.78 -10.68
N LYS A 95 0.82 -43.82 -10.65
CA LYS A 95 -0.01 -44.05 -11.86
C LYS A 95 0.05 -42.84 -12.82
N ALA A 96 0.30 -41.66 -12.30
CA ALA A 96 0.37 -40.43 -13.07
C ALA A 96 1.80 -39.98 -13.39
N ALA A 97 2.84 -40.69 -12.89
CA ALA A 97 4.24 -40.25 -13.02
C ALA A 97 4.65 -39.95 -14.48
N GLY A 98 4.13 -40.69 -15.45
CA GLY A 98 4.47 -40.55 -16.87
C GLY A 98 3.80 -39.35 -17.57
N ILE A 99 2.83 -38.69 -16.93
CA ILE A 99 2.10 -37.56 -17.53
C ILE A 99 2.38 -36.20 -16.83
N ILE A 100 3.12 -36.22 -15.72
CA ILE A 100 3.48 -34.99 -15.02
C ILE A 100 4.40 -34.17 -15.91
N HIS A 101 4.06 -32.88 -16.10
CA HIS A 101 4.88 -31.91 -16.86
C HIS A 101 4.95 -32.22 -18.37
N LEU A 102 3.98 -32.91 -18.94
CA LEU A 102 3.97 -33.31 -20.37
C LEU A 102 3.96 -32.01 -21.23
N GLY A 103 4.84 -31.94 -22.23
CA GLY A 103 4.99 -30.79 -23.12
C GLY A 103 5.49 -29.48 -22.47
N ALA A 104 5.52 -29.41 -21.14
CA ALA A 104 5.83 -28.20 -20.42
C ALA A 104 7.34 -27.99 -20.19
N THR A 105 7.71 -26.74 -19.88
CA THR A 105 9.01 -26.35 -19.36
C THR A 105 8.89 -25.83 -17.92
N SER A 106 10.01 -25.67 -17.22
CA SER A 106 10.00 -25.23 -15.82
C SER A 106 9.21 -23.96 -15.59
N CYS A 107 9.26 -23.00 -16.53
CA CYS A 107 8.55 -21.73 -16.41
C CYS A 107 7.02 -21.87 -16.47
N TYR A 108 6.48 -23.00 -16.95
CA TYR A 108 5.06 -23.28 -16.83
C TYR A 108 4.60 -23.26 -15.37
N VAL A 109 5.32 -23.89 -14.46
CA VAL A 109 4.92 -23.91 -13.05
C VAL A 109 5.49 -22.73 -12.28
N THR A 110 6.76 -22.34 -12.50
CA THR A 110 7.37 -21.26 -11.73
C THR A 110 6.71 -19.91 -12.00
N ASP A 111 6.53 -19.58 -13.27
CA ASP A 111 6.04 -18.26 -13.67
C ASP A 111 4.52 -18.10 -13.51
N ASN A 112 3.75 -19.13 -13.88
CA ASN A 112 2.31 -19.12 -13.63
C ASN A 112 1.97 -19.10 -12.12
N ALA A 113 2.74 -19.83 -11.29
CA ALA A 113 2.56 -19.77 -9.85
C ALA A 113 2.88 -18.39 -9.29
N ASP A 114 3.96 -17.75 -9.74
CA ASP A 114 4.29 -16.38 -9.33
C ASP A 114 3.15 -15.41 -9.67
N LEU A 115 2.57 -15.49 -10.88
CA LEU A 115 1.44 -14.64 -11.28
C LEU A 115 0.19 -14.88 -10.42
N ILE A 116 -0.12 -16.11 -10.06
CA ILE A 116 -1.23 -16.45 -9.14
C ILE A 116 -0.98 -15.82 -7.77
N ILE A 117 0.21 -16.03 -7.20
CA ILE A 117 0.61 -15.53 -5.89
C ILE A 117 0.59 -13.99 -5.86
N TYR A 118 1.12 -13.34 -6.90
CA TYR A 118 1.13 -11.88 -6.97
C TYR A 118 -0.27 -11.30 -7.10
N ARG A 119 -1.14 -11.89 -7.91
CA ARG A 119 -2.57 -11.50 -7.99
C ARG A 119 -3.24 -11.57 -6.62
N ASP A 120 -3.07 -12.68 -5.91
CA ASP A 120 -3.71 -12.90 -4.63
C ASP A 120 -3.12 -11.96 -3.55
N GLY A 121 -1.82 -11.68 -3.61
CA GLY A 121 -1.16 -10.67 -2.80
C GLY A 121 -1.67 -9.24 -3.07
N LEU A 122 -1.82 -8.86 -4.33
CA LEU A 122 -2.38 -7.57 -4.71
C LEU A 122 -3.84 -7.42 -4.26
N ARG A 123 -4.67 -8.45 -4.42
CA ARG A 123 -6.06 -8.47 -3.93
C ARG A 123 -6.13 -8.28 -2.40
N HIS A 124 -5.23 -8.92 -1.68
CA HIS A 124 -5.12 -8.74 -0.23
C HIS A 124 -4.74 -7.29 0.10
N LEU A 125 -3.68 -6.75 -0.48
CA LEU A 125 -3.23 -5.37 -0.23
C LEU A 125 -4.29 -4.33 -0.59
N ARG A 126 -5.07 -4.56 -1.64
CA ARG A 126 -6.22 -3.72 -1.99
C ARG A 126 -7.22 -3.61 -0.83
N ASN A 127 -7.55 -4.73 -0.21
CA ASN A 127 -8.44 -4.74 0.95
C ASN A 127 -7.82 -4.02 2.15
N GLU A 128 -6.52 -4.18 2.36
CA GLU A 128 -5.80 -3.51 3.45
C GLU A 128 -5.77 -1.98 3.26
N ILE A 129 -5.61 -1.47 2.02
CA ILE A 129 -5.74 -0.04 1.70
C ILE A 129 -7.16 0.46 2.01
N LEU A 130 -8.18 -0.29 1.62
CA LEU A 130 -9.58 0.09 1.89
C LEU A 130 -9.87 0.20 3.39
N LYS A 131 -9.27 -0.65 4.23
CA LYS A 131 -9.37 -0.53 5.68
C LYS A 131 -8.78 0.78 6.19
N VAL A 132 -7.58 1.16 5.73
CA VAL A 132 -6.95 2.45 6.07
C VAL A 132 -7.83 3.63 5.65
N ILE A 133 -8.33 3.61 4.41
CA ILE A 133 -9.25 4.64 3.88
C ILE A 133 -10.53 4.71 4.74
N ASN A 134 -11.08 3.58 5.17
CA ASN A 134 -12.26 3.54 6.03
C ASN A 134 -12.00 4.19 7.40
N HIS A 135 -10.88 3.87 8.05
CA HIS A 135 -10.50 4.50 9.33
C HIS A 135 -10.32 6.01 9.17
N LEU A 136 -9.59 6.44 8.16
CA LEU A 136 -9.39 7.86 7.86
C LEU A 136 -10.70 8.57 7.49
N SER A 137 -11.62 7.91 6.79
CA SER A 137 -12.94 8.48 6.43
C SER A 137 -13.78 8.72 7.68
N ARG A 138 -13.82 7.78 8.62
CA ARG A 138 -14.49 7.95 9.91
C ARG A 138 -13.86 9.08 10.72
N PHE A 139 -12.53 9.13 10.77
CA PHE A 139 -11.77 10.18 11.42
C PHE A 139 -12.04 11.56 10.78
N ALA A 140 -11.98 11.66 9.45
CA ALA A 140 -12.24 12.90 8.72
C ALA A 140 -13.66 13.41 8.96
N LYS A 141 -14.66 12.53 8.95
CA LYS A 141 -16.05 12.90 9.24
C LYS A 141 -16.24 13.41 10.66
N LYS A 142 -15.61 12.74 11.65
CA LYS A 142 -15.70 13.13 13.06
C LYS A 142 -15.14 14.54 13.31
N TYR A 143 -14.07 14.91 12.62
CA TYR A 143 -13.35 16.16 12.83
C TYR A 143 -13.46 17.13 11.65
N GLN A 144 -14.50 17.01 10.82
CA GLN A 144 -14.68 17.85 9.63
C GLN A 144 -14.86 19.33 9.94
N ASP A 145 -15.37 19.66 11.12
CA ASP A 145 -15.66 21.01 11.57
C ASP A 145 -14.63 21.54 12.59
N LEU A 146 -13.63 20.76 13.00
CA LEU A 146 -12.63 21.16 13.99
C LEU A 146 -11.53 22.00 13.35
N PRO A 147 -11.50 23.36 13.58
CA PRO A 147 -10.49 24.22 13.00
C PRO A 147 -9.09 23.89 13.55
N THR A 148 -8.09 23.92 12.68
CA THR A 148 -6.68 23.80 13.03
C THR A 148 -5.83 24.67 12.12
N LEU A 149 -4.59 24.96 12.52
CA LEU A 149 -3.65 25.69 11.68
C LEU A 149 -3.30 24.88 10.42
N GLY A 150 -3.46 25.48 9.26
CA GLY A 150 -2.89 25.00 8.02
C GLY A 150 -1.45 25.51 7.87
N TYR A 151 -0.56 24.66 7.37
CA TYR A 151 0.84 25.00 7.21
C TYR A 151 1.23 24.99 5.73
N THR A 152 1.91 26.06 5.29
CA THR A 152 2.64 26.07 4.02
C THR A 152 4.10 26.40 4.33
N HIS A 153 5.04 25.71 3.66
CA HIS A 153 6.47 25.83 3.97
C HIS A 153 6.79 25.59 5.47
N TYR A 154 5.96 24.76 6.11
CA TYR A 154 5.98 24.49 7.55
C TYR A 154 5.83 25.75 8.43
N GLN A 155 5.15 26.78 7.88
CA GLN A 155 4.77 28.00 8.63
C GLN A 155 3.25 28.08 8.70
N PRO A 156 2.69 28.55 9.84
CA PRO A 156 1.26 28.81 9.96
C PRO A 156 0.79 29.76 8.84
N ALA A 157 -0.27 29.36 8.15
CA ALA A 157 -0.85 30.13 7.05
C ALA A 157 -2.29 30.51 7.37
N GLN A 158 -3.27 29.76 6.89
CA GLN A 158 -4.69 29.93 7.20
C GLN A 158 -5.23 28.71 7.95
N LEU A 159 -6.49 28.79 8.41
CA LEU A 159 -7.11 27.64 9.04
C LEU A 159 -7.58 26.61 8.00
N VAL A 160 -7.49 25.37 8.38
CA VAL A 160 -8.15 24.23 7.78
C VAL A 160 -8.91 23.47 8.87
N THR A 161 -9.49 22.32 8.59
CA THR A 161 -9.98 21.44 9.64
C THR A 161 -9.12 20.17 9.77
N VAL A 162 -9.13 19.56 10.95
CA VAL A 162 -8.45 18.30 11.20
C VAL A 162 -8.96 17.22 10.23
N GLY A 163 -10.28 17.17 10.01
CA GLY A 163 -10.88 16.25 9.05
C GLY A 163 -10.45 16.51 7.61
N LYS A 164 -10.38 17.79 7.19
CA LYS A 164 -9.90 18.13 5.84
C LYS A 164 -8.44 17.72 5.63
N ARG A 165 -7.58 17.84 6.64
CA ARG A 165 -6.20 17.36 6.54
C ARG A 165 -6.15 15.85 6.27
N ALA A 166 -6.96 15.05 6.96
CA ALA A 166 -7.03 13.61 6.74
C ALA A 166 -7.46 13.25 5.31
N THR A 167 -8.29 14.07 4.65
CA THR A 167 -8.69 13.81 3.25
C THR A 167 -7.53 13.91 2.27
N LEU A 168 -6.44 14.60 2.60
CA LEU A 168 -5.24 14.63 1.75
C LEU A 168 -4.54 13.26 1.74
N TRP A 169 -4.49 12.58 2.90
CA TRP A 169 -3.94 11.23 2.99
C TRP A 169 -4.84 10.20 2.29
N ILE A 170 -6.17 10.36 2.43
CA ILE A 170 -7.13 9.52 1.70
C ILE A 170 -6.95 9.67 0.19
N GLN A 171 -6.76 10.90 -0.30
CA GLN A 171 -6.62 11.15 -1.74
C GLN A 171 -5.39 10.44 -2.32
N ASP A 172 -4.26 10.42 -1.61
CA ASP A 172 -3.06 9.70 -2.06
C ASP A 172 -3.33 8.19 -2.14
N LEU A 173 -3.97 7.60 -1.10
CA LEU A 173 -4.33 6.18 -1.09
C LEU A 173 -5.37 5.82 -2.18
N MET A 174 -6.21 6.75 -2.59
CA MET A 174 -7.11 6.53 -3.73
C MET A 174 -6.34 6.40 -5.05
N PHE A 175 -5.31 7.19 -5.26
CA PHE A 175 -4.42 7.04 -6.43
C PHE A 175 -3.70 5.69 -6.40
N ASP A 176 -3.23 5.26 -5.23
CA ASP A 176 -2.61 3.94 -5.08
C ASP A 176 -3.59 2.80 -5.42
N MET A 177 -4.86 2.94 -5.03
CA MET A 177 -5.91 1.98 -5.41
C MET A 177 -6.16 1.94 -6.92
N GLU A 178 -6.23 3.10 -7.58
CA GLU A 178 -6.42 3.19 -9.03
C GLU A 178 -5.26 2.49 -9.77
N GLU A 179 -4.01 2.71 -9.33
CA GLU A 179 -2.85 2.03 -9.89
C GLU A 179 -2.88 0.51 -9.63
N LEU A 180 -3.27 0.10 -8.42
CA LEU A 180 -3.36 -1.32 -8.06
C LEU A 180 -4.46 -2.03 -8.85
N ASP A 181 -5.63 -1.40 -8.99
CA ASP A 181 -6.73 -1.93 -9.81
C ASP A 181 -6.30 -2.05 -11.27
N PHE A 182 -5.59 -1.05 -11.82
CA PHE A 182 -5.02 -1.13 -13.15
C PHE A 182 -4.02 -2.30 -13.31
N VAL A 183 -3.18 -2.54 -12.31
CA VAL A 183 -2.24 -3.68 -12.35
C VAL A 183 -2.99 -5.00 -12.32
N LEU A 184 -4.01 -5.15 -11.47
CA LEU A 184 -4.84 -6.35 -11.37
C LEU A 184 -5.61 -6.64 -12.66
N GLU A 185 -6.25 -5.63 -13.25
CA GLU A 185 -7.02 -5.73 -14.48
C GLU A 185 -6.16 -6.10 -15.70
N ASN A 186 -4.88 -5.73 -15.68
CA ASN A 186 -3.93 -6.01 -16.76
C ASN A 186 -2.98 -7.17 -16.47
N LEU A 187 -3.19 -7.89 -15.37
CA LEU A 187 -2.39 -9.06 -15.03
C LEU A 187 -2.89 -10.28 -15.80
N LYS A 188 -2.09 -10.71 -16.77
CA LYS A 188 -2.42 -11.85 -17.62
C LYS A 188 -1.67 -13.11 -17.15
N PHE A 189 -2.15 -14.27 -17.58
CA PHE A 189 -1.51 -15.56 -17.33
C PHE A 189 -0.39 -15.80 -18.34
N LEU A 190 0.65 -16.55 -17.97
CA LEU A 190 1.68 -16.98 -18.95
C LEU A 190 1.11 -18.04 -19.88
N GLY A 191 0.44 -19.05 -19.32
CA GLY A 191 -0.03 -20.23 -20.05
C GLY A 191 1.08 -21.21 -20.39
N CYS A 192 0.87 -21.96 -21.44
CA CYS A 192 1.76 -23.02 -21.95
C CYS A 192 2.59 -22.49 -23.13
N ARG A 193 3.72 -21.84 -22.87
CA ARG A 193 4.53 -21.19 -23.92
C ARG A 193 5.66 -22.03 -24.49
N GLY A 194 6.07 -23.07 -23.78
CA GLY A 194 7.20 -23.90 -24.18
C GLY A 194 8.55 -23.22 -23.98
N THR A 195 9.59 -23.78 -24.57
CA THR A 195 11.00 -23.44 -24.28
C THR A 195 11.38 -22.01 -24.67
N VAL A 196 10.83 -21.47 -25.75
CA VAL A 196 11.17 -20.15 -26.30
C VAL A 196 9.91 -19.32 -26.65
N GLY A 197 8.75 -19.70 -26.15
CA GLY A 197 7.51 -18.96 -26.38
C GLY A 197 6.76 -19.31 -27.67
N THR A 198 7.21 -20.33 -28.40
CA THR A 198 6.62 -20.72 -29.69
C THR A 198 5.50 -21.76 -29.59
N GLU A 199 5.29 -22.30 -28.38
CA GLU A 199 4.30 -23.37 -28.11
C GLU A 199 4.53 -24.67 -28.93
N ALA A 200 5.73 -24.83 -29.52
CA ALA A 200 6.01 -25.88 -30.49
C ALA A 200 5.80 -27.31 -29.91
N SER A 201 6.15 -27.55 -28.65
CA SER A 201 5.93 -28.86 -28.02
C SER A 201 4.44 -29.19 -27.87
N PHE A 202 3.60 -28.21 -27.58
CA PHE A 202 2.16 -28.43 -27.48
C PHE A 202 1.51 -28.53 -28.87
N LEU A 203 2.00 -27.75 -29.84
CA LEU A 203 1.53 -27.88 -31.23
C LEU A 203 1.82 -29.28 -31.77
N GLU A 204 3.01 -29.85 -31.48
CA GLU A 204 3.34 -31.24 -31.84
C GLU A 204 2.47 -32.24 -31.09
N LEU A 205 2.25 -32.05 -29.76
CA LEU A 205 1.38 -32.87 -28.93
C LEU A 205 -0.06 -32.96 -29.49
N PHE A 206 -0.54 -31.90 -30.11
CA PHE A 206 -1.86 -31.82 -30.74
C PHE A 206 -1.82 -31.99 -32.27
N GLU A 207 -0.79 -32.66 -32.81
CA GLU A 207 -0.69 -33.02 -34.22
C GLU A 207 -0.80 -31.83 -35.19
N GLY A 208 -0.32 -30.65 -34.77
CA GLY A 208 -0.34 -29.43 -35.57
C GLY A 208 -1.64 -28.60 -35.42
N ASP A 209 -2.55 -28.98 -34.55
CA ASP A 209 -3.80 -28.26 -34.31
C ASP A 209 -3.58 -27.03 -33.39
N SER A 210 -3.39 -25.86 -33.99
CA SER A 210 -3.20 -24.60 -33.30
C SER A 210 -4.45 -24.19 -32.48
N GLY A 211 -5.65 -24.58 -32.92
CA GLY A 211 -6.89 -24.28 -32.19
C GLY A 211 -6.95 -24.96 -30.83
N LYS A 212 -6.41 -26.19 -30.73
CA LYS A 212 -6.29 -26.90 -29.45
C LYS A 212 -5.28 -26.24 -28.50
N VAL A 213 -4.18 -25.68 -29.00
CA VAL A 213 -3.22 -24.92 -28.18
C VAL A 213 -3.90 -23.69 -27.57
N ASP A 214 -4.65 -22.95 -28.37
CA ASP A 214 -5.43 -21.80 -27.88
C ASP A 214 -6.48 -22.22 -26.86
N GLU A 215 -7.20 -23.31 -27.11
CA GLU A 215 -8.22 -23.82 -26.19
C GLU A 215 -7.59 -24.29 -24.85
N MET A 216 -6.43 -24.92 -24.89
CA MET A 216 -5.67 -25.29 -23.70
C MET A 216 -5.36 -24.06 -22.84
N ASN A 217 -4.83 -22.99 -23.44
CA ASN A 217 -4.52 -21.77 -22.73
C ASN A 217 -5.77 -21.09 -22.13
N ARG A 218 -6.89 -21.03 -22.89
CA ARG A 218 -8.17 -20.55 -22.36
C ARG A 218 -8.70 -21.40 -21.21
N PHE A 219 -8.58 -22.72 -21.30
CA PHE A 219 -8.99 -23.63 -20.25
C PHE A 219 -8.21 -23.40 -18.95
N LEU A 220 -6.89 -23.21 -19.05
CA LEU A 220 -6.03 -22.91 -17.91
C LEU A 220 -6.33 -21.54 -17.30
N CYS A 221 -6.52 -20.51 -18.12
CA CYS A 221 -6.93 -19.17 -17.63
C CYS A 221 -8.20 -19.28 -16.78
N LYS A 222 -9.23 -19.98 -17.28
CA LYS A 222 -10.49 -20.16 -16.57
C LYS A 222 -10.33 -20.88 -15.23
N LEU A 223 -9.46 -21.90 -15.16
CA LEU A 223 -9.21 -22.64 -13.91
C LEU A 223 -8.52 -21.79 -12.84
N PHE A 224 -7.69 -20.85 -13.24
CA PHE A 224 -6.93 -20.00 -12.33
C PHE A 224 -7.45 -18.57 -12.20
N ASP A 225 -8.66 -18.29 -12.70
CA ASP A 225 -9.32 -16.97 -12.59
C ASP A 225 -8.47 -15.84 -13.23
N PHE A 226 -7.97 -16.08 -14.44
CA PHE A 226 -7.41 -15.10 -15.34
C PHE A 226 -8.30 -14.94 -16.57
N GLU A 227 -8.40 -13.73 -17.09
CA GLU A 227 -9.20 -13.48 -18.29
C GLU A 227 -8.52 -14.05 -19.54
N GLU A 228 -7.21 -13.85 -19.66
CA GLU A 228 -6.43 -14.26 -20.82
C GLU A 228 -4.93 -14.49 -20.50
N CYS A 229 -4.23 -15.08 -21.44
CA CYS A 229 -2.77 -15.15 -21.44
C CYS A 229 -2.17 -13.89 -22.09
N PHE A 230 -0.87 -13.62 -21.80
CA PHE A 230 -0.12 -12.64 -22.60
C PHE A 230 -0.08 -13.04 -24.07
N ASP A 231 -0.26 -12.07 -24.98
CA ASP A 231 -0.28 -12.34 -26.42
C ASP A 231 1.02 -12.95 -26.93
N VAL A 232 2.16 -12.43 -26.46
CA VAL A 232 3.49 -12.86 -26.85
C VAL A 232 4.39 -12.93 -25.62
N CYS A 233 5.11 -14.05 -25.49
CA CYS A 233 6.09 -14.28 -24.43
C CYS A 233 7.32 -14.98 -25.01
N GLY A 234 8.44 -14.89 -24.30
CA GLY A 234 9.53 -15.87 -24.42
C GLY A 234 9.21 -17.13 -23.62
N GLN A 235 10.19 -17.69 -22.95
CA GLN A 235 9.98 -18.80 -22.02
C GLN A 235 9.24 -18.35 -20.76
N THR A 236 9.40 -17.08 -20.35
CA THR A 236 8.83 -16.46 -19.16
C THR A 236 7.78 -15.42 -19.54
N TYR A 237 6.94 -15.02 -18.58
CA TYR A 237 6.17 -13.81 -18.77
C TYR A 237 7.09 -12.57 -18.81
N PRO A 238 6.67 -11.47 -19.45
CA PRO A 238 7.50 -10.26 -19.53
C PRO A 238 7.84 -9.71 -18.15
N ARG A 239 9.11 -9.65 -17.77
CA ARG A 239 9.56 -9.16 -16.44
C ARG A 239 9.20 -7.70 -16.17
N LYS A 240 8.71 -6.98 -17.17
CA LYS A 240 8.07 -5.67 -17.02
C LYS A 240 6.86 -5.70 -16.08
N VAL A 241 6.21 -6.86 -15.92
CA VAL A 241 5.11 -7.08 -14.96
C VAL A 241 5.59 -6.91 -13.53
N ASP A 242 6.73 -7.49 -13.18
CA ASP A 242 7.33 -7.35 -11.85
C ASP A 242 7.63 -5.88 -11.53
N ALA A 243 8.14 -5.14 -12.52
CA ALA A 243 8.40 -3.70 -12.38
C ALA A 243 7.11 -2.90 -12.14
N ARG A 244 6.01 -3.24 -12.82
CA ARG A 244 4.69 -2.63 -12.57
C ARG A 244 4.21 -2.91 -11.15
N ILE A 245 4.32 -4.16 -10.70
CA ILE A 245 3.89 -4.57 -9.36
C ILE A 245 4.70 -3.82 -8.30
N LEU A 246 6.04 -3.90 -8.32
CA LEU A 246 6.86 -3.25 -7.30
C LEU A 246 6.76 -1.72 -7.32
N ASN A 247 6.53 -1.09 -8.48
CA ASN A 247 6.26 0.34 -8.56
C ASN A 247 4.94 0.70 -7.88
N CYS A 248 3.89 -0.09 -8.07
CA CYS A 248 2.61 0.07 -7.38
C CYS A 248 2.78 -0.07 -5.85
N LEU A 249 3.50 -1.10 -5.38
CA LEU A 249 3.79 -1.26 -3.95
C LEU A 249 4.61 -0.09 -3.39
N SER A 250 5.55 0.43 -4.16
CA SER A 250 6.34 1.62 -3.82
C SER A 250 5.47 2.88 -3.72
N SER A 251 4.44 3.03 -4.56
CA SER A 251 3.49 4.14 -4.48
C SER A 251 2.72 4.11 -3.16
N ILE A 252 2.19 2.96 -2.77
CA ILE A 252 1.53 2.74 -1.48
C ILE A 252 2.44 3.13 -0.30
N ALA A 253 3.72 2.73 -0.37
CA ALA A 253 4.70 3.07 0.65
C ALA A 253 4.92 4.59 0.75
N GLN A 254 4.94 5.33 -0.37
CA GLN A 254 5.09 6.79 -0.41
C GLN A 254 3.91 7.47 0.28
N SER A 255 2.67 7.06 0.01
CA SER A 255 1.46 7.61 0.63
C SER A 255 1.45 7.39 2.14
N CYS A 256 1.74 6.18 2.59
CA CYS A 256 1.85 5.86 4.01
C CYS A 256 3.01 6.61 4.69
N TYR A 257 4.14 6.80 4.00
CA TYR A 257 5.27 7.57 4.51
C TYR A 257 4.91 9.03 4.73
N ARG A 258 4.24 9.66 3.75
CA ARG A 258 3.75 11.03 3.87
C ARG A 258 2.82 11.19 5.07
N MET A 259 1.79 10.35 5.16
CA MET A 259 0.84 10.35 6.28
C MET A 259 1.55 10.22 7.63
N ALA A 260 2.45 9.23 7.76
CA ALA A 260 3.18 9.00 9.00
C ALA A 260 4.10 10.17 9.38
N ASN A 261 4.72 10.85 8.41
CA ASN A 261 5.50 12.06 8.68
C ASN A 261 4.63 13.21 9.18
N ASP A 262 3.48 13.46 8.56
CA ASP A 262 2.53 14.49 9.00
C ASP A 262 2.09 14.23 10.45
N ILE A 263 1.76 12.97 10.78
CA ILE A 263 1.36 12.59 12.15
C ILE A 263 2.51 12.83 13.14
N ARG A 264 3.76 12.47 12.79
CA ARG A 264 4.94 12.73 13.64
C ARG A 264 5.15 14.22 13.92
N LEU A 265 4.97 15.09 12.92
CA LEU A 265 5.07 16.54 13.07
C LEU A 265 3.93 17.07 13.94
N LEU A 266 2.70 16.59 13.75
CA LEU A 266 1.55 16.97 14.56
C LEU A 266 1.65 16.45 16.01
N GLN A 267 2.30 15.33 16.23
CA GLN A 267 2.61 14.83 17.59
C GLN A 267 3.66 15.68 18.28
N HIS A 268 4.69 16.17 17.56
CA HIS A 268 5.63 17.16 18.08
C HIS A 268 4.90 18.41 18.54
N ASP A 269 3.93 18.88 17.77
CA ASP A 269 3.09 20.04 18.10
C ASP A 269 1.99 19.72 19.14
N ARG A 270 1.93 18.49 19.63
CA ARG A 270 0.94 18.02 20.62
C ARG A 270 -0.51 18.13 20.14
N GLN A 271 -0.76 18.06 18.84
CA GLN A 271 -2.09 18.17 18.24
C GLN A 271 -2.73 16.81 17.96
N LEU A 272 -1.92 15.85 17.47
CA LEU A 272 -2.30 14.46 17.23
C LEU A 272 -1.29 13.54 17.88
N GLU A 273 -1.74 12.34 18.27
CA GLU A 273 -0.86 11.25 18.70
C GLU A 273 -1.30 9.94 18.06
N GLU A 274 -0.34 9.07 17.73
CA GLU A 274 -0.63 7.68 17.43
C GLU A 274 -1.17 6.95 18.67
N PRO A 275 -1.88 5.81 18.54
CA PRO A 275 -2.38 5.08 19.71
C PRO A 275 -1.23 4.64 20.63
N PHE A 276 -1.47 4.74 21.93
CA PHE A 276 -0.54 4.34 22.98
C PHE A 276 -1.27 3.42 23.96
N GLU A 277 -0.78 2.21 24.11
CA GLU A 277 -1.41 1.20 24.95
C GLU A 277 -1.08 1.43 26.43
N ALA A 278 -1.96 0.97 27.33
CA ALA A 278 -1.84 1.23 28.77
C ALA A 278 -0.50 0.73 29.36
N ASP A 279 -0.05 -0.42 28.89
CA ASP A 279 1.19 -1.05 29.36
C ASP A 279 2.42 -0.75 28.48
N GLN A 280 2.27 0.10 27.46
CA GLN A 280 3.34 0.44 26.53
C GLN A 280 4.38 1.33 27.22
N ILE A 281 5.65 0.98 27.09
CA ILE A 281 6.77 1.80 27.55
C ILE A 281 7.31 2.64 26.39
N GLY A 282 7.07 3.94 26.43
CA GLY A 282 7.53 4.87 25.38
C GLY A 282 9.01 5.21 25.44
N SER A 283 9.65 5.08 26.61
CA SER A 283 11.07 5.37 26.82
C SER A 283 11.59 4.65 28.05
N SER A 284 12.77 4.06 27.96
CA SER A 284 13.46 3.41 29.08
C SER A 284 13.97 4.39 30.14
N ALA A 285 14.14 5.67 29.79
CA ALA A 285 14.70 6.69 30.68
C ALA A 285 13.66 7.74 31.12
N MET A 286 12.62 7.99 30.33
CA MET A 286 11.65 9.06 30.57
C MET A 286 10.24 8.49 30.50
N ALA A 287 9.66 8.12 31.63
CA ALA A 287 8.38 7.42 31.71
C ALA A 287 7.18 8.17 31.08
N TYR A 288 7.22 9.50 31.03
CA TYR A 288 6.18 10.33 30.42
C TYR A 288 6.25 10.42 28.91
N LYS A 289 7.36 9.98 28.29
CA LYS A 289 7.63 10.21 26.86
C LYS A 289 6.86 9.22 26.00
N ARG A 290 6.00 9.72 25.14
CA ARG A 290 5.27 8.98 24.11
C ARG A 290 5.92 9.21 22.75
N ASN A 291 6.62 8.22 22.24
CA ASN A 291 7.28 8.30 20.93
C ASN A 291 6.33 7.81 19.83
N PRO A 292 6.32 8.43 18.62
CA PRO A 292 5.54 7.97 17.47
C PRO A 292 6.21 6.76 16.79
N MET A 293 6.39 5.66 17.56
CA MET A 293 7.21 4.52 17.12
C MET A 293 6.59 3.77 15.94
N ARG A 294 5.27 3.73 15.83
CA ARG A 294 4.57 3.08 14.72
C ARG A 294 4.74 3.90 13.44
N CYS A 295 4.56 5.21 13.52
CA CYS A 295 4.82 6.11 12.40
C CYS A 295 6.29 6.12 11.98
N GLU A 296 7.23 6.07 12.92
CA GLU A 296 8.67 5.94 12.63
C GLU A 296 8.97 4.62 11.89
N ARG A 297 8.32 3.54 12.26
CA ARG A 297 8.44 2.22 11.64
C ARG A 297 7.85 2.21 10.23
N ILE A 298 6.66 2.80 10.02
CA ILE A 298 6.10 3.01 8.68
C ILE A 298 7.11 3.75 7.80
N CYS A 299 7.67 4.86 8.27
CA CYS A 299 8.65 5.64 7.53
C CYS A 299 9.91 4.82 7.18
N SER A 300 10.39 3.96 8.07
CA SER A 300 11.59 3.16 7.83
C SER A 300 11.35 2.02 6.85
N LEU A 301 10.24 1.31 6.98
CA LEU A 301 9.83 0.24 6.06
C LEU A 301 9.54 0.81 4.66
N ALA A 302 8.89 1.97 4.58
CA ALA A 302 8.61 2.63 3.31
C ALA A 302 9.90 2.96 2.53
N ARG A 303 10.95 3.43 3.20
CA ARG A 303 12.25 3.66 2.54
C ARG A 303 12.86 2.35 2.01
N TYR A 304 12.73 1.26 2.76
CA TYR A 304 13.18 -0.05 2.30
C TYR A 304 12.45 -0.45 1.03
N LEU A 305 11.10 -0.42 1.03
CA LEU A 305 10.28 -0.83 -0.11
C LEU A 305 10.52 0.05 -1.35
N MET A 306 10.61 1.37 -1.19
CA MET A 306 10.92 2.29 -2.30
C MET A 306 12.28 1.99 -2.94
N THR A 307 13.26 1.55 -2.14
CA THR A 307 14.59 1.16 -2.62
C THR A 307 14.55 -0.23 -3.27
N ASP A 308 13.83 -1.19 -2.67
CA ASP A 308 13.66 -2.53 -3.22
C ASP A 308 12.98 -2.51 -4.59
N ALA A 309 12.02 -1.62 -4.81
CA ALA A 309 11.29 -1.50 -6.06
C ALA A 309 12.19 -1.23 -7.29
N ILE A 310 13.41 -0.71 -7.08
CA ILE A 310 14.37 -0.46 -8.17
C ILE A 310 14.91 -1.78 -8.76
N ASN A 311 14.88 -2.88 -8.01
CA ASN A 311 15.33 -4.19 -8.49
C ASN A 311 14.59 -4.65 -9.75
N ALA A 312 13.27 -4.54 -9.75
CA ALA A 312 12.45 -5.09 -10.83
C ALA A 312 12.66 -4.39 -12.20
N PRO A 313 12.69 -3.05 -12.33
CA PRO A 313 13.00 -2.41 -13.60
C PRO A 313 14.44 -2.68 -14.08
N LEU A 314 15.42 -2.78 -13.18
CA LEU A 314 16.77 -3.18 -13.53
C LEU A 314 16.79 -4.61 -14.09
N THR A 315 16.16 -5.55 -13.39
CA THR A 315 16.05 -6.95 -13.84
C THR A 315 15.31 -7.06 -15.18
N ALA A 316 14.21 -6.33 -15.36
CA ALA A 316 13.47 -6.31 -16.62
C ALA A 316 14.32 -5.78 -17.80
N SER A 317 15.25 -4.85 -17.54
CA SER A 317 16.08 -4.23 -18.56
C SER A 317 17.21 -5.12 -19.08
N VAL A 318 17.57 -6.19 -18.35
CA VAL A 318 18.67 -7.11 -18.71
C VAL A 318 18.16 -8.50 -19.13
N GLN A 319 16.88 -8.62 -19.44
CA GLN A 319 16.34 -9.88 -20.00
C GLN A 319 16.81 -10.03 -21.45
N TRP A 320 17.58 -11.08 -21.72
CA TRP A 320 18.16 -11.32 -23.05
C TRP A 320 17.32 -12.31 -23.84
N LEU A 321 16.96 -11.93 -25.05
CA LEU A 321 16.26 -12.76 -26.01
C LEU A 321 15.03 -13.45 -25.37
N GLU A 322 14.86 -14.75 -25.52
CA GLU A 322 13.70 -15.50 -25.02
C GLU A 322 13.83 -15.93 -23.57
N ARG A 323 15.06 -15.99 -23.02
CA ARG A 323 15.31 -16.38 -21.62
C ARG A 323 16.73 -16.05 -21.16
N THR A 324 16.86 -15.52 -19.95
CA THR A 324 18.08 -15.53 -19.13
C THR A 324 17.72 -15.94 -17.70
N LEU A 325 18.65 -16.53 -16.95
CA LEU A 325 18.45 -16.88 -15.54
C LEU A 325 18.85 -15.75 -14.58
N ASP A 326 19.31 -14.63 -15.12
CA ASP A 326 19.78 -13.46 -14.37
C ASP A 326 18.70 -12.86 -13.43
N ASP A 327 17.44 -13.01 -13.81
CA ASP A 327 16.29 -12.57 -13.03
C ASP A 327 16.06 -13.38 -11.75
N SER A 328 16.40 -14.67 -11.75
CA SER A 328 15.87 -15.64 -10.79
C SER A 328 16.22 -15.34 -9.33
N ALA A 329 17.49 -15.14 -9.02
CA ALA A 329 17.94 -14.90 -7.65
C ALA A 329 17.42 -13.55 -7.11
N ASN A 330 17.44 -12.50 -7.92
CA ASN A 330 16.93 -11.19 -7.54
C ASN A 330 15.43 -11.23 -7.24
N ARG A 331 14.63 -11.80 -8.13
CA ARG A 331 13.16 -11.89 -7.99
C ARG A 331 12.72 -12.72 -6.78
N ARG A 332 13.47 -13.78 -6.44
CA ARG A 332 13.18 -14.62 -5.26
C ARG A 332 13.31 -13.85 -3.94
N ILE A 333 14.00 -12.71 -3.95
CA ILE A 333 14.17 -11.83 -2.79
C ILE A 333 13.23 -10.62 -2.93
N SER A 334 13.41 -9.82 -3.98
CA SER A 334 12.74 -8.53 -4.12
C SER A 334 11.21 -8.62 -4.17
N MET A 335 10.67 -9.60 -4.92
CA MET A 335 9.21 -9.70 -5.03
C MET A 335 8.54 -10.08 -3.71
N PRO A 336 8.92 -11.20 -3.02
CA PRO A 336 8.32 -11.53 -1.73
C PRO A 336 8.51 -10.44 -0.68
N GLU A 337 9.72 -9.89 -0.55
CA GLU A 337 10.00 -8.86 0.45
C GLU A 337 9.26 -7.54 0.15
N GLY A 338 9.06 -7.20 -1.11
CA GLY A 338 8.20 -6.08 -1.50
C GLY A 338 6.76 -6.23 -1.01
N PHE A 339 6.15 -7.40 -1.21
CA PHE A 339 4.79 -7.69 -0.73
C PHE A 339 4.71 -7.74 0.80
N LEU A 340 5.63 -8.43 1.46
CA LEU A 340 5.70 -8.51 2.93
C LEU A 340 5.86 -7.12 3.55
N CYS A 341 6.67 -6.26 2.94
CA CYS A 341 6.91 -4.91 3.41
C CYS A 341 5.68 -4.01 3.22
N ALA A 342 5.00 -4.09 2.08
CA ALA A 342 3.76 -3.36 1.81
C ALA A 342 2.65 -3.75 2.81
N ASP A 343 2.48 -5.05 3.06
CA ASP A 343 1.56 -5.59 4.06
C ASP A 343 1.86 -5.05 5.46
N ALA A 344 3.12 -5.11 5.88
CA ALA A 344 3.58 -4.58 7.16
C ALA A 344 3.29 -3.08 7.32
N ILE A 345 3.53 -2.28 6.29
CA ILE A 345 3.25 -0.84 6.27
C ILE A 345 1.75 -0.59 6.44
N LEU A 346 0.91 -1.30 5.69
CA LEU A 346 -0.55 -1.13 5.72
C LEU A 346 -1.15 -1.57 7.06
N ARG A 347 -0.67 -2.66 7.67
CA ARG A 347 -1.07 -3.09 9.02
C ARG A 347 -0.75 -2.02 10.07
N LEU A 348 0.46 -1.47 10.02
CA LEU A 348 0.85 -0.36 10.91
C LEU A 348 -0.02 0.88 10.66
N ALA A 349 -0.28 1.22 9.40
CA ALA A 349 -1.13 2.34 9.03
C ALA A 349 -2.57 2.16 9.54
N GLN A 350 -3.15 0.95 9.44
CA GLN A 350 -4.47 0.65 10.00
C GLN A 350 -4.49 0.87 11.52
N ASN A 351 -3.53 0.31 12.23
CA ASN A 351 -3.46 0.46 13.68
C ASN A 351 -3.32 1.93 14.10
N VAL A 352 -2.47 2.70 13.42
CA VAL A 352 -2.31 4.13 13.69
C VAL A 352 -3.60 4.90 13.40
N THR A 353 -4.23 4.67 12.25
CA THR A 353 -5.40 5.45 11.80
C THR A 353 -6.68 5.10 12.55
N ASP A 354 -6.83 3.87 13.04
CA ASP A 354 -7.97 3.47 13.88
C ASP A 354 -7.90 4.09 15.28
N GLY A 355 -6.69 4.30 15.81
CA GLY A 355 -6.47 4.78 17.17
C GLY A 355 -5.95 6.23 17.30
N LEU A 356 -5.97 7.05 16.24
CA LEU A 356 -5.51 8.44 16.30
C LEU A 356 -6.19 9.25 17.40
N GLN A 357 -5.38 9.86 18.27
CA GLN A 357 -5.83 10.72 19.36
C GLN A 357 -5.70 12.17 18.96
N VAL A 358 -6.77 12.96 19.14
CA VAL A 358 -6.82 14.41 18.84
C VAL A 358 -6.86 15.19 20.14
N HIS A 359 -5.91 16.10 20.33
CA HIS A 359 -5.83 16.97 21.49
C HIS A 359 -6.47 18.34 21.17
N GLU A 360 -7.80 18.39 21.15
CA GLU A 360 -8.59 19.56 20.74
C GLU A 360 -8.18 20.83 21.47
N LYS A 361 -7.88 20.76 22.77
CA LYS A 361 -7.45 21.93 23.57
C LYS A 361 -6.07 22.48 23.17
N MET A 362 -5.18 21.61 22.71
CA MET A 362 -3.87 22.04 22.18
C MET A 362 -4.02 22.68 20.82
N ILE A 363 -4.90 22.13 19.97
CA ILE A 363 -5.27 22.73 18.68
C ILE A 363 -5.89 24.11 18.89
N GLU A 364 -6.88 24.22 19.79
CA GLU A 364 -7.54 25.48 20.14
C GLU A 364 -6.52 26.55 20.61
N LYS A 365 -5.56 26.15 21.45
CA LYS A 365 -4.50 27.04 21.91
C LYS A 365 -3.64 27.55 20.77
N ALA A 366 -3.21 26.66 19.87
CA ALA A 366 -2.41 27.04 18.70
C ALA A 366 -3.19 27.95 17.73
N VAL A 367 -4.46 27.65 17.51
CA VAL A 367 -5.34 28.50 16.68
C VAL A 367 -5.49 29.89 17.30
N LYS A 368 -5.78 29.99 18.61
CA LYS A 368 -5.92 31.27 19.29
C LYS A 368 -4.66 32.15 19.21
N GLU A 369 -3.50 31.56 19.23
CA GLU A 369 -2.22 32.26 19.11
C GLU A 369 -2.06 32.94 17.73
N TYR A 370 -2.43 32.26 16.63
CA TYR A 370 -2.23 32.76 15.28
C TYR A 370 -3.46 33.44 14.65
N LEU A 371 -4.66 33.21 15.20
CA LEU A 371 -5.91 33.71 14.65
C LEU A 371 -5.93 35.24 14.46
N PRO A 372 -5.37 36.07 15.39
CA PRO A 372 -5.29 37.50 15.19
C PRO A 372 -4.52 37.92 13.93
N LEU A 373 -3.48 37.17 13.55
CA LEU A 373 -2.72 37.41 12.34
C LEU A 373 -3.49 36.95 11.09
N ILE A 374 -4.15 35.79 11.17
CA ILE A 374 -4.98 35.22 10.10
C ILE A 374 -6.19 36.12 9.82
N ALA A 375 -6.81 36.66 10.85
CA ALA A 375 -8.01 37.49 10.75
C ALA A 375 -7.76 38.85 10.06
N THR A 376 -6.52 39.26 9.87
CA THR A 376 -6.18 40.56 9.28
C THR A 376 -6.78 40.77 7.88
N GLU A 377 -6.93 39.72 7.09
CA GLU A 377 -7.58 39.80 5.77
C GLU A 377 -9.07 40.12 5.89
N ASN A 378 -9.80 39.46 6.79
CA ASN A 378 -11.21 39.68 7.01
C ASN A 378 -11.45 41.08 7.63
N LEU A 379 -10.57 41.53 8.55
CA LEU A 379 -10.58 42.87 9.09
C LEU A 379 -10.40 43.92 7.99
N LEU A 380 -9.47 43.70 7.07
CA LEU A 380 -9.27 44.55 5.91
C LEU A 380 -10.54 44.65 5.05
N MET A 381 -11.13 43.48 4.72
CA MET A 381 -12.33 43.43 3.87
C MET A 381 -13.53 44.13 4.53
N GLU A 382 -13.72 43.91 5.84
CA GLU A 382 -14.82 44.55 6.59
C GLU A 382 -14.66 46.08 6.68
N ALA A 383 -13.43 46.53 6.91
CA ALA A 383 -13.15 47.98 6.92
C ALA A 383 -13.31 48.61 5.52
N VAL A 384 -12.98 47.90 4.44
CA VAL A 384 -13.22 48.37 3.05
C VAL A 384 -14.71 48.44 2.74
N LYS A 385 -15.54 47.49 3.18
CA LYS A 385 -17.00 47.55 3.03
C LYS A 385 -17.61 48.79 3.69
N ARG A 386 -16.96 49.31 4.75
CA ARG A 386 -17.34 50.53 5.44
C ARG A 386 -16.77 51.83 4.81
N GLY A 387 -16.18 51.71 3.63
CA GLY A 387 -15.65 52.86 2.87
C GLY A 387 -14.16 53.15 3.11
N GLY A 388 -13.42 52.27 3.78
CA GLY A 388 -12.00 52.41 4.01
C GLY A 388 -11.17 52.20 2.73
N ASP A 389 -10.03 52.90 2.61
CA ASP A 389 -9.07 52.77 1.52
C ASP A 389 -8.24 51.48 1.71
N ARG A 390 -8.45 50.51 0.84
CA ARG A 390 -7.79 49.19 0.91
C ARG A 390 -6.26 49.29 1.02
N GLN A 391 -5.62 50.14 0.27
CA GLN A 391 -4.16 50.24 0.24
C GLN A 391 -3.60 50.84 1.54
N LYS A 392 -4.28 51.89 2.05
CA LYS A 392 -3.90 52.46 3.35
C LYS A 392 -4.12 51.52 4.51
N LEU A 393 -5.26 50.80 4.53
CA LEU A 393 -5.56 49.79 5.54
C LEU A 393 -4.58 48.64 5.53
N HIS A 394 -4.21 48.15 4.34
CA HIS A 394 -3.21 47.09 4.19
C HIS A 394 -1.84 47.53 4.74
N GLU A 395 -1.40 48.74 4.46
CA GLU A 395 -0.12 49.26 4.98
C GLU A 395 -0.13 49.40 6.51
N ILE A 396 -1.27 49.80 7.10
CA ILE A 396 -1.44 49.86 8.56
C ILE A 396 -1.35 48.43 9.14
N ILE A 397 -2.07 47.47 8.58
CA ILE A 397 -2.01 46.07 8.99
C ILE A 397 -0.57 45.56 8.94
N ARG A 398 0.12 45.80 7.81
CA ARG A 398 1.50 45.36 7.62
C ARG A 398 2.42 45.89 8.72
N LYS A 399 2.38 47.19 9.00
CA LYS A 399 3.20 47.84 10.05
C LYS A 399 2.88 47.28 11.44
N CYS A 400 1.61 47.25 11.81
CA CYS A 400 1.17 46.71 13.10
C CYS A 400 1.57 45.21 13.27
N SER A 401 1.33 44.39 12.24
CA SER A 401 1.69 42.97 12.27
C SER A 401 3.17 42.76 12.42
N MET A 402 4.02 43.49 11.69
CA MET A 402 5.49 43.35 11.79
C MET A 402 6.03 43.72 13.18
N GLU A 403 5.45 44.74 13.81
CA GLU A 403 5.82 45.15 15.16
C GLU A 403 5.40 44.07 16.19
N GLU A 404 4.16 43.59 16.09
CA GLU A 404 3.66 42.57 17.03
C GLU A 404 4.33 41.18 16.83
N ILE A 405 4.63 40.78 15.58
CA ILE A 405 5.43 39.56 15.30
C ILE A 405 6.82 39.68 15.90
N LYS A 406 7.43 40.87 15.91
CA LYS A 406 8.74 41.08 16.56
C LYS A 406 8.67 40.86 18.06
N LYS A 407 7.63 41.40 18.74
CA LYS A 407 7.38 41.11 20.15
C LYS A 407 7.16 39.64 20.42
N MET A 408 6.29 38.99 19.66
CA MET A 408 6.01 37.56 19.77
C MET A 408 7.29 36.73 19.68
N ARG A 409 8.20 37.02 18.72
CA ARG A 409 9.49 36.37 18.57
C ARG A 409 10.47 36.63 19.73
N ASN A 410 10.35 37.75 20.39
CA ASN A 410 11.13 38.10 21.56
C ASN A 410 10.56 37.50 22.86
N GLY A 411 9.41 36.79 22.80
CA GLY A 411 8.72 36.30 24.01
C GLY A 411 8.03 37.39 24.81
N GLU A 412 7.82 38.55 24.21
CA GLU A 412 7.12 39.71 24.84
C GLU A 412 5.60 39.56 24.65
N GLU A 413 4.84 40.19 25.51
CA GLU A 413 3.38 40.32 25.33
C GLU A 413 3.06 41.13 24.06
N TRP A 414 2.13 40.61 23.25
CA TRP A 414 1.70 41.22 22.00
C TRP A 414 0.18 41.19 21.88
N ASP A 415 -0.40 42.20 21.24
CA ASP A 415 -1.86 42.34 21.03
C ASP A 415 -2.12 43.15 19.76
N LEU A 416 -2.07 42.49 18.62
CA LEU A 416 -2.33 43.09 17.30
C LEU A 416 -3.72 43.67 17.20
N LEU A 417 -4.73 43.02 17.78
CA LEU A 417 -6.13 43.42 17.64
C LEU A 417 -6.45 44.71 18.41
N SER A 418 -5.98 44.82 19.64
CA SER A 418 -6.12 46.07 20.39
C SER A 418 -5.34 47.22 19.75
N LYS A 419 -4.27 46.93 19.03
CA LYS A 419 -3.53 47.94 18.27
C LYS A 419 -4.30 48.40 17.04
N LEU A 420 -4.85 47.46 16.24
CA LEU A 420 -5.69 47.75 15.08
C LEU A 420 -7.00 48.46 15.47
N ALA A 421 -7.61 48.14 16.63
CA ALA A 421 -8.81 48.80 17.14
C ALA A 421 -8.58 50.26 17.47
N LYS A 422 -7.35 50.68 17.75
CA LYS A 422 -7.00 52.10 17.99
C LYS A 422 -6.83 52.89 16.70
N GLU A 423 -6.67 52.25 15.59
CA GLU A 423 -6.49 52.86 14.28
C GLU A 423 -7.84 53.31 13.72
N LYS A 424 -8.15 54.59 13.80
CA LYS A 424 -9.44 55.17 13.36
C LYS A 424 -9.81 54.84 11.91
N ALA A 425 -8.82 54.55 11.07
CA ALA A 425 -9.02 54.20 9.67
C ALA A 425 -9.82 52.90 9.45
N PHE A 426 -9.86 51.99 10.44
CA PHE A 426 -10.65 50.73 10.35
C PHE A 426 -12.14 50.97 10.63
N GLY A 427 -12.52 51.96 11.43
CA GLY A 427 -13.92 52.21 11.78
C GLY A 427 -14.61 51.03 12.47
N LEU A 428 -13.83 50.15 13.15
CA LEU A 428 -14.29 48.96 13.85
C LEU A 428 -14.09 49.13 15.36
N THR A 429 -15.10 48.74 16.13
CA THR A 429 -15.00 48.66 17.60
C THR A 429 -14.25 47.40 18.03
N LYS A 430 -13.77 47.36 19.27
CA LYS A 430 -13.12 46.19 19.84
C LYS A 430 -14.04 44.95 19.82
N GLU A 431 -15.34 45.16 20.08
CA GLU A 431 -16.35 44.09 20.07
C GLU A 431 -16.55 43.54 18.65
N GLU A 432 -16.64 44.39 17.64
CA GLU A 432 -16.74 43.96 16.23
C GLU A 432 -15.51 43.21 15.78
N ILE A 433 -14.31 43.59 16.20
CA ILE A 433 -13.08 42.87 15.93
C ILE A 433 -13.10 41.50 16.62
N GLN A 434 -13.57 41.42 17.88
CA GLN A 434 -13.70 40.14 18.60
C GLN A 434 -14.67 39.18 17.92
N ASN A 435 -15.77 39.65 17.36
CA ASN A 435 -16.74 38.83 16.63
C ASN A 435 -16.15 38.26 15.32
N LEU A 436 -15.11 38.88 14.77
CA LEU A 436 -14.38 38.36 13.62
C LEU A 436 -13.34 37.28 13.99
N LEU A 437 -13.16 36.95 15.27
CA LEU A 437 -12.21 35.97 15.74
C LEU A 437 -12.84 34.56 15.95
N GLU A 438 -13.98 34.32 15.35
CA GLU A 438 -14.58 32.98 15.38
C GLU A 438 -13.84 32.08 14.36
N PRO A 439 -13.15 31.02 14.81
CA PRO A 439 -12.33 30.18 13.93
C PRO A 439 -13.10 29.54 12.77
N SER A 440 -14.39 29.24 12.99
CA SER A 440 -15.27 28.66 11.95
C SER A 440 -15.45 29.55 10.72
N LEU A 441 -15.21 30.87 10.83
CA LEU A 441 -15.27 31.78 9.69
C LEU A 441 -14.09 31.62 8.71
N TYR A 442 -13.03 30.88 9.08
CA TYR A 442 -11.77 30.80 8.35
C TYR A 442 -11.46 29.45 7.77
N ILE A 443 -12.34 28.45 7.94
CA ILE A 443 -12.15 27.09 7.45
C ILE A 443 -12.64 26.89 6.01
N GLY A 444 -13.24 27.92 5.41
CA GLY A 444 -13.74 27.87 4.03
C GLY A 444 -14.72 26.71 3.82
N ARG A 445 -14.51 25.92 2.77
CA ARG A 445 -15.34 24.77 2.39
C ARG A 445 -14.81 23.44 2.91
N CYS A 446 -14.05 23.41 4.00
CA CYS A 446 -13.48 22.17 4.52
C CYS A 446 -14.54 21.10 4.82
N PRO A 447 -15.67 21.39 5.52
CA PRO A 447 -16.69 20.39 5.81
C PRO A 447 -17.31 19.79 4.55
N GLU A 448 -17.66 20.61 3.57
CA GLU A 448 -18.27 20.16 2.32
C GLU A 448 -17.31 19.34 1.47
N GLN A 449 -16.01 19.68 1.49
CA GLN A 449 -14.98 18.88 0.78
C GLN A 449 -14.81 17.50 1.42
N VAL A 450 -14.83 17.42 2.76
CA VAL A 450 -14.79 16.14 3.49
C VAL A 450 -16.01 15.30 3.12
N GLU A 451 -17.20 15.88 3.21
CA GLU A 451 -18.45 15.17 2.92
C GLU A 451 -18.51 14.67 1.48
N SER A 452 -18.14 15.52 0.52
CA SER A 452 -18.09 15.16 -0.90
C SER A 452 -17.17 13.98 -1.17
N LEU A 453 -15.98 13.95 -0.55
CA LEU A 453 -15.04 12.85 -0.71
C LEU A 453 -15.58 11.56 -0.09
N ILE A 454 -16.10 11.61 1.14
CA ILE A 454 -16.63 10.43 1.83
C ILE A 454 -17.80 9.83 1.05
N ASN A 455 -18.67 10.66 0.49
CA ASN A 455 -19.79 10.19 -0.33
C ASN A 455 -19.33 9.44 -1.58
N LYS A 456 -18.22 9.88 -2.22
CA LYS A 456 -17.62 9.16 -3.35
C LYS A 456 -17.04 7.81 -2.94
N LEU A 457 -16.52 7.70 -1.73
CA LEU A 457 -15.91 6.47 -1.21
C LEU A 457 -16.93 5.46 -0.69
N SER A 458 -18.11 5.92 -0.30
CA SER A 458 -19.15 5.08 0.32
C SER A 458 -19.43 3.73 -0.40
N PRO A 459 -19.47 3.65 -1.75
CA PRO A 459 -19.69 2.37 -2.43
C PRO A 459 -18.57 1.34 -2.21
N TYR A 460 -17.34 1.79 -2.04
CA TYR A 460 -16.15 0.93 -1.84
C TYR A 460 -15.99 0.45 -0.41
N LEU A 461 -16.65 1.13 0.56
CA LEU A 461 -16.46 0.91 1.98
C LEU A 461 -17.58 0.11 2.66
N LYS A 462 -18.62 -0.31 1.93
CA LYS A 462 -19.84 -0.93 2.51
C LYS A 462 -19.59 -2.21 3.30
N ASP A 463 -18.70 -3.07 2.80
CA ASP A 463 -18.49 -4.43 3.34
C ASP A 463 -17.06 -4.62 3.87
N ILE A 464 -16.38 -3.52 4.20
CA ILE A 464 -15.01 -3.58 4.71
C ILE A 464 -15.00 -4.07 6.16
N ASP A 465 -14.20 -5.11 6.39
CA ASP A 465 -13.91 -5.59 7.74
C ASP A 465 -13.22 -4.48 8.56
N THR A 466 -13.83 -4.17 9.70
CA THR A 466 -13.36 -3.12 10.62
C THR A 466 -12.72 -3.69 11.88
N THR A 467 -12.41 -4.97 11.90
CA THR A 467 -11.74 -5.60 13.04
C THR A 467 -10.39 -4.91 13.28
N PRO A 468 -10.11 -4.42 14.51
CA PRO A 468 -8.85 -3.77 14.80
C PRO A 468 -7.66 -4.68 14.56
N VAL A 469 -6.64 -4.17 13.88
CA VAL A 469 -5.38 -4.90 13.67
C VAL A 469 -4.55 -4.85 14.95
N GLN A 470 -4.31 -6.02 15.53
CA GLN A 470 -3.35 -6.16 16.63
C GLN A 470 -1.93 -6.17 16.10
N ILE A 471 -1.06 -5.43 16.76
CA ILE A 471 0.37 -5.35 16.45
C ILE A 471 1.13 -5.80 17.68
N GLU A 472 1.82 -6.92 17.56
CA GLU A 472 2.61 -7.52 18.65
C GLU A 472 4.04 -6.94 18.74
N ILE A 473 4.20 -5.62 18.64
CA ILE A 473 5.54 -5.03 18.54
C ILE A 473 5.73 -3.93 19.59
#